data_6a6b2feb1e0f1f6227a80146488921e6
#
_entry.id   6a6b2feb1e0f1f6227a80146488921e6
#
_cell.length_a   1.000
_cell.length_b   1.000
_cell.length_c   1.000
_cell.angle_alpha   90.00
_cell.angle_beta   90.00
_cell.angle_gamma   90.00
#
_symmetry.space_group_name_H-M   'P 1'
#
loop_
_entity.id
_entity.type
_entity.pdbx_description
1 polymer ?
#
loop_
_entity_poly.entity_id
_entity_poly.type
_entity_poly.pdbx_seq_one_letter_code
_entity_poly.pdbx_strand_id
1 'polypeptide(L)'
;MEIKYISLVDFISSKLFSLDKIKKAYLGLLSMLTDTPDITTLAFINKTYEIAKMGVVYIGYYYDVEMQEIFIVGSGTVIFEPKFIHCGKSVGHIEDIVVHERFRGAGIAKTIVDYLINLAKEKDCYKVILDCKPEIENLYGKFGFEKRGSQMAKYFL
;
A
#
# COMPACT_ATOMS: atom_id res chain seq x y z
N MET A 1 -19.10 -11.35 -5.44
CA MET A 1 -17.89 -10.51 -5.67
C MET A 1 -16.81 -11.01 -4.74
N GLU A 2 -15.70 -11.49 -5.30
CA GLU A 2 -14.54 -11.98 -4.55
C GLU A 2 -13.39 -10.96 -4.68
N ILE A 3 -12.82 -10.53 -3.56
CA ILE A 3 -11.66 -9.64 -3.55
C ILE A 3 -10.40 -10.50 -3.57
N LYS A 4 -9.56 -10.26 -4.56
CA LYS A 4 -8.25 -10.90 -4.72
C LYS A 4 -7.15 -9.94 -4.27
N TYR A 5 -6.04 -10.48 -3.81
CA TYR A 5 -4.91 -9.71 -3.31
C TYR A 5 -3.63 -10.09 -4.04
N ILE A 6 -2.82 -9.07 -4.39
CA ILE A 6 -1.58 -9.28 -5.16
C ILE A 6 -0.66 -8.07 -4.97
N SER A 7 0.66 -8.24 -5.17
CA SER A 7 1.54 -7.08 -5.30
C SER A 7 1.27 -6.33 -6.61
N LEU A 8 1.42 -5.01 -6.58
CA LEU A 8 1.19 -4.20 -7.78
C LEU A 8 2.16 -4.57 -8.92
N VAL A 9 3.41 -4.89 -8.59
CA VAL A 9 4.40 -5.30 -9.59
C VAL A 9 4.03 -6.64 -10.25
N ASP A 10 3.53 -7.61 -9.49
CA ASP A 10 3.08 -8.89 -10.03
C ASP A 10 1.79 -8.71 -10.84
N PHE A 11 0.90 -7.82 -10.39
CA PHE A 11 -0.33 -7.50 -11.11
C PHE A 11 -0.04 -6.93 -12.50
N ILE A 12 0.90 -6.00 -12.60
CA ILE A 12 1.38 -5.45 -13.87
C ILE A 12 2.03 -6.56 -14.72
N SER A 13 2.88 -7.37 -14.11
CA SER A 13 3.64 -8.43 -14.81
C SER A 13 2.75 -9.58 -15.29
N SER A 14 1.59 -9.80 -14.67
CA SER A 14 0.64 -10.86 -15.03
C SER A 14 0.03 -10.67 -16.42
N LYS A 15 0.02 -9.43 -16.94
CA LYS A 15 -0.60 -9.05 -18.22
C LYS A 15 -2.10 -9.40 -18.33
N LEU A 16 -2.76 -9.62 -17.21
CA LEU A 16 -4.20 -9.92 -17.17
C LEU A 16 -5.06 -8.73 -17.64
N PHE A 17 -4.56 -7.52 -17.41
CA PHE A 17 -5.23 -6.28 -17.78
C PHE A 17 -4.24 -5.32 -18.44
N SER A 18 -4.75 -4.38 -19.23
CA SER A 18 -3.91 -3.35 -19.81
C SER A 18 -3.32 -2.43 -18.72
N LEU A 19 -2.11 -1.95 -18.94
CA LEU A 19 -1.41 -1.05 -18.02
C LEU A 19 -2.19 0.22 -17.73
N ASP A 20 -2.89 0.77 -18.75
CA ASP A 20 -3.71 1.97 -18.58
C ASP A 20 -4.93 1.72 -17.68
N LYS A 21 -5.57 0.54 -17.76
CA LYS A 21 -6.65 0.15 -16.85
C LYS A 21 -6.13 0.02 -15.41
N ILE A 22 -4.99 -0.64 -15.22
CA ILE A 22 -4.37 -0.79 -13.89
C ILE A 22 -4.01 0.59 -13.33
N LYS A 23 -3.31 1.42 -14.10
CA LYS A 23 -2.93 2.79 -13.70
C LYS A 23 -4.16 3.60 -13.28
N LYS A 24 -5.18 3.65 -14.14
CA LYS A 24 -6.41 4.41 -13.88
C LYS A 24 -7.10 3.96 -12.58
N ALA A 25 -7.25 2.65 -12.40
CA ALA A 25 -7.88 2.09 -11.21
C ALA A 25 -7.06 2.38 -9.93
N TYR A 26 -5.73 2.28 -10.01
CA TYR A 26 -4.84 2.51 -8.87
C TYR A 26 -4.77 3.99 -8.47
N LEU A 27 -4.53 4.89 -9.43
CA LEU A 27 -4.52 6.33 -9.16
C LEU A 27 -5.89 6.84 -8.69
N GLY A 28 -6.98 6.27 -9.23
CA GLY A 28 -8.33 6.55 -8.76
C GLY A 28 -8.56 6.16 -7.29
N LEU A 29 -7.97 5.06 -6.82
CA LEU A 29 -8.00 4.72 -5.40
C LEU A 29 -7.15 5.69 -4.56
N LEU A 30 -5.93 6.01 -5.00
CA LEU A 30 -5.02 6.91 -4.27
C LEU A 30 -5.59 8.34 -4.16
N SER A 31 -6.42 8.78 -5.11
CA SER A 31 -7.07 10.10 -5.03
C SER A 31 -7.99 10.28 -3.81
N MET A 32 -8.33 9.19 -3.14
CA MET A 32 -9.06 9.23 -1.85
C MET A 32 -8.16 9.57 -0.66
N LEU A 33 -6.83 9.52 -0.81
CA LEU A 33 -5.87 9.94 0.22
C LEU A 33 -5.50 11.41 0.08
N THR A 34 -5.17 11.81 -1.14
CA THR A 34 -4.64 13.13 -1.45
C THR A 34 -4.80 13.43 -2.94
N ASP A 35 -4.47 14.66 -3.35
CA ASP A 35 -4.39 15.01 -4.75
C ASP A 35 -3.43 14.08 -5.49
N THR A 36 -3.94 13.44 -6.55
CA THR A 36 -3.19 12.44 -7.30
C THR A 36 -3.34 12.75 -8.79
N PRO A 37 -2.53 13.70 -9.31
CA PRO A 37 -2.52 14.05 -10.72
C PRO A 37 -2.21 12.83 -11.60
N ASP A 38 -2.76 12.81 -12.82
CA ASP A 38 -2.41 11.75 -13.76
C ASP A 38 -0.94 11.84 -14.17
N ILE A 39 -0.33 10.68 -14.33
CA ILE A 39 1.04 10.51 -14.81
C ILE A 39 1.04 9.63 -16.06
N THR A 40 2.09 9.71 -16.85
CA THR A 40 2.22 8.83 -18.03
C THR A 40 2.29 7.37 -17.59
N THR A 41 1.85 6.45 -18.46
CA THR A 41 1.92 5.01 -18.17
C THR A 41 3.36 4.55 -17.95
N LEU A 42 4.32 5.13 -18.68
CA LEU A 42 5.74 4.84 -18.47
C LEU A 42 6.23 5.31 -17.09
N ALA A 43 5.83 6.51 -16.65
CA ALA A 43 6.17 7.00 -15.31
C ALA A 43 5.56 6.13 -14.21
N PHE A 44 4.33 5.66 -14.39
CA PHE A 44 3.67 4.73 -13.47
C PHE A 44 4.43 3.41 -13.35
N ILE A 45 4.79 2.80 -14.48
CA ILE A 45 5.57 1.55 -14.50
C ILE A 45 6.93 1.74 -13.81
N ASN A 46 7.66 2.79 -14.20
CA ASN A 46 8.98 3.07 -13.63
C ASN A 46 8.91 3.26 -12.11
N LYS A 47 7.89 3.99 -11.63
CA LYS A 47 7.69 4.19 -10.18
C LYS A 47 7.34 2.89 -9.47
N THR A 48 6.51 2.03 -10.07
CA THR A 48 6.19 0.71 -9.51
C THR A 48 7.45 -0.15 -9.34
N TYR A 49 8.31 -0.20 -10.36
CA TYR A 49 9.56 -0.97 -10.27
C TYR A 49 10.59 -0.31 -9.33
N GLU A 50 10.61 1.02 -9.22
CA GLU A 50 11.45 1.73 -8.24
C GLU A 50 11.07 1.31 -6.81
N ILE A 51 9.78 1.33 -6.49
CA ILE A 51 9.29 0.90 -5.18
C ILE A 51 9.58 -0.59 -4.94
N ALA A 52 9.40 -1.43 -5.96
CA ALA A 52 9.63 -2.87 -5.85
C ALA A 52 11.09 -3.26 -5.51
N LYS A 53 12.07 -2.35 -5.73
CA LYS A 53 13.47 -2.55 -5.33
C LYS A 53 13.68 -2.43 -3.81
N MET A 54 12.81 -1.70 -3.11
CA MET A 54 12.98 -1.40 -1.69
C MET A 54 11.77 -1.75 -0.83
N GLY A 55 10.72 -2.27 -1.43
CA GLY A 55 9.48 -2.54 -0.72
C GLY A 55 8.44 -3.24 -1.59
N VAL A 56 7.20 -3.22 -1.15
CA VAL A 56 6.06 -3.82 -1.85
C VAL A 56 4.85 -2.92 -1.73
N VAL A 57 4.19 -2.66 -2.86
CA VAL A 57 2.81 -2.18 -2.89
C VAL A 57 1.90 -3.40 -2.97
N TYR A 58 1.00 -3.56 -2.02
CA TYR A 58 0.04 -4.67 -1.97
C TYR A 58 -1.38 -4.13 -2.16
N ILE A 59 -2.14 -4.73 -3.06
CA ILE A 59 -3.46 -4.26 -3.45
C ILE A 59 -4.52 -5.33 -3.28
N GLY A 60 -5.73 -4.91 -2.94
CA GLY A 60 -6.95 -5.70 -3.05
C GLY A 60 -7.78 -5.24 -4.24
N TYR A 61 -8.20 -6.16 -5.09
CA TYR A 61 -8.96 -5.85 -6.30
C TYR A 61 -10.06 -6.88 -6.59
N TYR A 62 -11.04 -6.50 -7.38
CA TYR A 62 -11.95 -7.43 -8.04
C TYR A 62 -12.15 -7.04 -9.51
N TYR A 63 -12.58 -8.01 -10.29
CA TYR A 63 -12.96 -7.80 -11.68
C TYR A 63 -14.48 -7.90 -11.80
N ASP A 64 -15.09 -6.86 -12.35
CA ASP A 64 -16.50 -6.85 -12.69
C ASP A 64 -16.68 -7.38 -14.12
N VAL A 65 -17.30 -8.55 -14.24
CA VAL A 65 -17.46 -9.25 -15.53
C VAL A 65 -18.47 -8.53 -16.42
N GLU A 66 -19.52 -7.94 -15.83
CA GLU A 66 -20.56 -7.25 -16.58
C GLU A 66 -20.03 -5.94 -17.15
N MET A 67 -19.29 -5.18 -16.34
CA MET A 67 -18.67 -3.91 -16.77
C MET A 67 -17.36 -4.10 -17.53
N GLN A 68 -16.77 -5.30 -17.51
CA GLN A 68 -15.41 -5.59 -18.01
C GLN A 68 -14.34 -4.65 -17.45
N GLU A 69 -14.47 -4.29 -16.17
CA GLU A 69 -13.60 -3.33 -15.48
C GLU A 69 -12.96 -3.94 -14.23
N ILE A 70 -11.76 -3.46 -13.92
CA ILE A 70 -11.08 -3.76 -12.66
C ILE A 70 -11.32 -2.63 -11.67
N PHE A 71 -11.53 -3.01 -10.43
CA PHE A 71 -11.66 -2.09 -9.31
C PHE A 71 -10.60 -2.44 -8.26
N ILE A 72 -9.68 -1.53 -8.00
CA ILE A 72 -8.74 -1.65 -6.89
C ILE A 72 -9.42 -1.01 -5.68
N VAL A 73 -9.67 -1.81 -4.65
CA VAL A 73 -10.52 -1.43 -3.50
C VAL A 73 -9.72 -1.19 -2.22
N GLY A 74 -8.46 -1.56 -2.23
CA GLY A 74 -7.54 -1.29 -1.12
C GLY A 74 -6.10 -1.34 -1.59
N SER A 75 -5.24 -0.55 -0.93
CA SER A 75 -3.80 -0.54 -1.17
C SER A 75 -3.05 -0.23 0.12
N GLY A 76 -1.81 -0.68 0.19
CA GLY A 76 -0.83 -0.30 1.18
C GLY A 76 0.56 -0.62 0.69
N THR A 77 1.53 0.13 1.18
CA THR A 77 2.93 -0.02 0.80
C THR A 77 3.76 -0.31 2.03
N VAL A 78 4.76 -1.18 1.94
CA VAL A 78 5.85 -1.27 2.92
C VAL A 78 7.17 -0.97 2.23
N ILE A 79 7.97 -0.10 2.84
CA ILE A 79 9.34 0.20 2.41
C ILE A 79 10.29 -0.36 3.48
N PHE A 80 11.33 -1.07 3.06
CA PHE A 80 12.34 -1.64 3.95
C PHE A 80 13.53 -0.70 4.04
N GLU A 81 13.71 -0.07 5.19
CA GLU A 81 14.82 0.84 5.43
C GLU A 81 15.94 0.10 6.17
N PRO A 82 17.13 -0.08 5.55
CA PRO A 82 18.25 -0.71 6.21
C PRO A 82 18.82 0.18 7.32
N LYS A 83 19.25 -0.42 8.43
CA LYS A 83 19.84 0.28 9.56
C LYS A 83 21.19 -0.33 9.94
N PHE A 84 22.08 0.47 10.50
CA PHE A 84 23.30 -0.03 11.15
C PHE A 84 23.03 -0.56 12.56
N ILE A 85 22.05 0.04 13.25
CA ILE A 85 21.64 -0.39 14.60
C ILE A 85 20.90 -1.74 14.55
N HIS A 86 20.69 -2.37 15.71
CA HIS A 86 20.02 -3.67 15.83
C HIS A 86 20.64 -4.76 14.92
N CYS A 87 21.98 -4.84 14.91
CA CYS A 87 22.74 -5.83 14.14
C CYS A 87 22.48 -5.75 12.61
N GLY A 88 22.26 -4.56 12.07
CA GLY A 88 22.05 -4.35 10.64
C GLY A 88 20.66 -4.73 10.14
N LYS A 89 19.70 -4.95 11.04
CA LYS A 89 18.32 -5.23 10.66
C LYS A 89 17.63 -4.01 10.07
N SER A 90 16.57 -4.25 9.31
CA SER A 90 15.78 -3.19 8.67
C SER A 90 14.59 -2.75 9.53
N VAL A 91 14.00 -1.62 9.15
CA VAL A 91 12.68 -1.16 9.62
C VAL A 91 11.72 -1.20 8.45
N GLY A 92 10.52 -1.76 8.65
CA GLY A 92 9.44 -1.66 7.67
C GLY A 92 8.65 -0.36 7.91
N HIS A 93 8.58 0.51 6.91
CA HIS A 93 7.69 1.68 6.90
C HIS A 93 6.43 1.36 6.12
N ILE A 94 5.29 1.33 6.79
CA ILE A 94 3.97 1.18 6.13
C ILE A 94 3.46 2.56 5.75
N GLU A 95 3.13 2.70 4.48
CA GLU A 95 2.74 3.95 3.85
C GLU A 95 1.47 3.77 3.00
N ASP A 96 0.76 4.86 2.76
CA ASP A 96 -0.32 4.96 1.80
C ASP A 96 -1.42 3.90 1.96
N ILE A 97 -1.81 3.60 3.20
CA ILE A 97 -2.94 2.70 3.46
C ILE A 97 -4.23 3.38 3.07
N VAL A 98 -4.91 2.80 2.10
CA VAL A 98 -6.21 3.29 1.64
C VAL A 98 -7.17 2.14 1.36
N VAL A 99 -8.44 2.33 1.74
CA VAL A 99 -9.55 1.45 1.37
C VAL A 99 -10.65 2.32 0.79
N HIS A 100 -11.12 1.93 -0.38
CA HIS A 100 -12.23 2.58 -1.05
C HIS A 100 -13.44 2.66 -0.10
N GLU A 101 -14.07 3.82 0.01
CA GLU A 101 -15.11 4.12 1.00
C GLU A 101 -16.24 3.10 1.05
N ARG A 102 -16.70 2.61 -0.11
CA ARG A 102 -17.75 1.59 -0.23
C ARG A 102 -17.37 0.23 0.35
N PHE A 103 -16.08 -0.01 0.60
CA PHE A 103 -15.55 -1.29 1.09
C PHE A 103 -14.96 -1.18 2.50
N ARG A 104 -15.10 -0.02 3.15
CA ARG A 104 -14.69 0.14 4.54
C ARG A 104 -15.51 -0.77 5.44
N GLY A 105 -14.89 -1.26 6.51
CA GLY A 105 -15.52 -2.22 7.43
C GLY A 105 -15.48 -3.69 6.97
N ALA A 106 -15.08 -3.97 5.73
CA ALA A 106 -14.98 -5.34 5.18
C ALA A 106 -13.66 -6.06 5.50
N GLY A 107 -12.81 -5.52 6.39
CA GLY A 107 -11.55 -6.15 6.81
C GLY A 107 -10.38 -5.96 5.84
N ILE A 108 -10.54 -5.23 4.73
CA ILE A 108 -9.52 -5.07 3.68
C ILE A 108 -8.23 -4.43 4.23
N ALA A 109 -8.36 -3.35 5.02
CA ALA A 109 -7.20 -2.71 5.63
C ALA A 109 -6.42 -3.68 6.51
N LYS A 110 -7.12 -4.48 7.31
CA LYS A 110 -6.49 -5.50 8.16
C LYS A 110 -5.75 -6.54 7.33
N THR A 111 -6.37 -7.07 6.30
CA THR A 111 -5.75 -8.06 5.39
C THR A 111 -4.46 -7.51 4.76
N ILE A 112 -4.48 -6.27 4.29
CA ILE A 112 -3.33 -5.61 3.69
C ILE A 112 -2.22 -5.40 4.74
N VAL A 113 -2.56 -4.80 5.88
CA VAL A 113 -1.58 -4.51 6.94
C VAL A 113 -0.96 -5.78 7.50
N ASP A 114 -1.76 -6.83 7.74
CA ASP A 114 -1.24 -8.13 8.21
C ASP A 114 -0.24 -8.73 7.22
N TYR A 115 -0.53 -8.66 5.92
CA TYR A 115 0.39 -9.11 4.89
C TYR A 115 1.72 -8.33 4.92
N LEU A 116 1.64 -7.00 4.96
CA LEU A 116 2.83 -6.13 5.00
C LEU A 116 3.68 -6.36 6.26
N ILE A 117 3.04 -6.59 7.41
CA ILE A 117 3.73 -6.94 8.66
C ILE A 117 4.45 -8.29 8.54
N ASN A 118 3.77 -9.30 7.99
CA ASN A 118 4.36 -10.63 7.82
C ASN A 118 5.55 -10.57 6.84
N LEU A 119 5.42 -9.84 5.76
CA LEU A 119 6.51 -9.63 4.82
C LEU A 119 7.70 -8.91 5.48
N ALA A 120 7.46 -7.91 6.33
CA ALA A 120 8.52 -7.24 7.08
C ALA A 120 9.25 -8.21 8.04
N LYS A 121 8.54 -9.13 8.68
CA LYS A 121 9.16 -10.20 9.50
C LYS A 121 10.03 -11.12 8.65
N GLU A 122 9.56 -11.55 7.49
CA GLU A 122 10.32 -12.38 6.54
C GLU A 122 11.59 -11.68 6.04
N LYS A 123 11.56 -10.35 5.95
CA LYS A 123 12.68 -9.48 5.58
C LYS A 123 13.58 -9.07 6.77
N ASP A 124 13.47 -9.78 7.89
CA ASP A 124 14.24 -9.54 9.12
C ASP A 124 14.17 -8.10 9.64
N CYS A 125 13.02 -7.46 9.48
CA CYS A 125 12.79 -6.18 10.13
C CYS A 125 12.62 -6.35 11.64
N TYR A 126 13.29 -5.51 12.44
CA TYR A 126 13.13 -5.56 13.90
C TYR A 126 11.89 -4.83 14.39
N LYS A 127 11.29 -4.00 13.54
CA LYS A 127 9.98 -3.36 13.78
C LYS A 127 9.34 -2.91 12.47
N VAL A 128 8.05 -2.61 12.58
CA VAL A 128 7.28 -1.91 11.55
C VAL A 128 6.74 -0.63 12.17
N ILE A 129 6.77 0.47 11.41
CA ILE A 129 6.23 1.76 11.80
C ILE A 129 5.27 2.28 10.74
N LEU A 130 4.36 3.15 11.15
CA LEU A 130 3.47 3.93 10.29
C LEU A 130 3.13 5.26 10.97
N ASP A 131 2.75 6.22 10.16
CA ASP A 131 2.18 7.47 10.62
C ASP A 131 0.67 7.47 10.39
N CYS A 132 -0.08 8.01 11.34
CA CYS A 132 -1.52 8.12 11.18
C CYS A 132 -2.08 9.38 11.89
N LYS A 133 -3.25 9.79 11.43
CA LYS A 133 -3.98 10.85 12.11
C LYS A 133 -4.49 10.36 13.48
N PRO A 134 -4.61 11.24 14.49
CA PRO A 134 -5.11 10.85 15.82
C PRO A 134 -6.45 10.12 15.80
N GLU A 135 -7.34 10.46 14.86
CA GLU A 135 -8.68 9.89 14.76
C GLU A 135 -8.69 8.40 14.40
N ILE A 136 -7.60 7.91 13.80
CA ILE A 136 -7.46 6.50 13.40
C ILE A 136 -6.41 5.73 14.20
N GLU A 137 -5.80 6.32 15.24
CA GLU A 137 -4.88 5.63 16.15
C GLU A 137 -5.51 4.35 16.73
N ASN A 138 -6.79 4.41 17.12
CA ASN A 138 -7.50 3.25 17.65
C ASN A 138 -7.64 2.10 16.66
N LEU A 139 -7.72 2.39 15.36
CA LEU A 139 -7.75 1.36 14.32
C LEU A 139 -6.44 0.60 14.30
N TYR A 140 -5.31 1.31 14.26
CA TYR A 140 -3.99 0.69 14.25
C TYR A 140 -3.63 0.02 15.58
N GLY A 141 -4.14 0.54 16.71
CA GLY A 141 -4.08 -0.15 17.99
C GLY A 141 -4.67 -1.56 17.96
N LYS A 142 -5.81 -1.75 17.25
CA LYS A 142 -6.40 -3.08 17.03
C LYS A 142 -5.55 -4.00 16.15
N PHE A 143 -4.64 -3.44 15.36
CA PHE A 143 -3.67 -4.18 14.54
C PHE A 143 -2.36 -4.44 15.29
N GLY A 144 -2.26 -4.06 16.58
CA GLY A 144 -1.11 -4.29 17.43
C GLY A 144 -0.05 -3.18 17.40
N PHE A 145 -0.36 -2.02 16.82
CA PHE A 145 0.53 -0.86 16.87
C PHE A 145 0.36 -0.09 18.17
N GLU A 146 1.45 0.48 18.67
CA GLU A 146 1.49 1.37 19.81
C GLU A 146 2.00 2.74 19.41
N LYS A 147 1.45 3.79 20.01
CA LYS A 147 1.92 5.15 19.79
C LYS A 147 3.36 5.34 20.27
N ARG A 148 4.25 5.81 19.41
CA ARG A 148 5.68 5.99 19.65
C ARG A 148 6.17 7.32 19.04
N GLY A 149 5.97 8.41 19.74
CA GLY A 149 6.46 9.73 19.31
C GLY A 149 5.48 10.48 18.43
N SER A 150 6.00 11.49 17.72
CA SER A 150 5.23 12.39 16.86
C SER A 150 5.88 12.49 15.49
N GLN A 151 5.07 12.55 14.45
CA GLN A 151 5.54 12.89 13.11
C GLN A 151 5.82 14.38 13.01
N MET A 152 6.92 14.74 12.36
CA MET A 152 7.25 16.11 11.97
C MET A 152 7.50 16.16 10.46
N ALA A 153 6.97 17.17 9.78
CA ALA A 153 7.12 17.32 8.34
C ALA A 153 7.61 18.73 7.97
N LYS A 154 8.42 18.82 6.91
CA LYS A 154 8.80 20.08 6.25
C LYS A 154 8.51 19.93 4.77
N TYR A 155 7.59 20.74 4.26
CA TYR A 155 7.20 20.73 2.85
C TYR A 155 8.14 21.61 2.02
N PHE A 156 8.45 21.18 0.80
CA PHE A 156 9.22 21.90 -0.19
C PHE A 156 8.26 22.21 -1.36
N LEU A 157 7.73 23.40 -1.39
CA LEU A 157 6.81 23.93 -2.42
C LEU A 157 7.53 24.97 -3.27
#